data_4523007c53120f696d7f743be3541e40
#
_entry.id   4523007c53120f696d7f743be3541e40
#
_cell.length_a   1.000
_cell.length_b   1.000
_cell.length_c   1.000
_cell.angle_alpha   90.00
_cell.angle_beta   90.00
_cell.angle_gamma   90.00
#
_symmetry.space_group_name_H-M   'P 1'
#
loop_
_entity.id
_entity.type
_entity.pdbx_description
1 polymer ?
#
loop_
_entity_poly.entity_id
_entity_poly.type
_entity_poly.pdbx_seq_one_letter_code
_entity_poly.pdbx_strand_id
1 'polypeptide(L)'
;MNKAELIAEVAVKAGLSKKDSEKAVNAALDTISATLQGGEKVQLVGFGVFDVKERGVRMGRNPKTKEEIEIPASRVPQFKAGKALKEAVDKK
;
A
#
# COMPACT_ATOMS: atom_id res chain seq x y z
N MET A 1 13.75 3.17 7.05
CA MET A 1 12.91 4.38 7.28
C MET A 1 11.57 3.97 7.86
N ASN A 2 11.15 4.63 8.90
CA ASN A 2 9.82 4.43 9.47
C ASN A 2 8.93 5.65 9.21
N LYS A 3 7.70 5.62 9.70
CA LYS A 3 6.74 6.71 9.48
C LYS A 3 7.23 8.02 10.07
N ALA A 4 7.83 7.99 11.26
CA ALA A 4 8.34 9.20 11.91
C ALA A 4 9.47 9.84 11.08
N GLU A 5 10.36 9.03 10.55
CA GLU A 5 11.44 9.52 9.68
C GLU A 5 10.91 10.05 8.36
N LEU A 6 9.89 9.38 7.80
CA LEU A 6 9.23 9.84 6.58
C LEU A 6 8.62 11.23 6.80
N ILE A 7 7.93 11.42 7.93
CA ILE A 7 7.32 12.70 8.27
C ILE A 7 8.38 13.79 8.39
N ALA A 8 9.52 13.51 9.03
CA ALA A 8 10.62 14.46 9.17
C ALA A 8 11.18 14.87 7.81
N GLU A 9 11.37 13.89 6.91
CA GLU A 9 11.86 14.17 5.56
C GLU A 9 10.87 15.02 4.75
N VAL A 10 9.58 14.70 4.86
CA VAL A 10 8.52 15.46 4.18
C VAL A 10 8.52 16.91 4.68
N ALA A 11 8.68 17.11 5.98
CA ALA A 11 8.71 18.44 6.57
C ALA A 11 9.83 19.28 5.94
N VAL A 12 11.01 18.71 5.79
CA VAL A 12 12.15 19.41 5.18
C VAL A 12 11.88 19.73 3.72
N LYS A 13 11.44 18.75 2.95
CA LYS A 13 11.22 18.91 1.50
C LYS A 13 10.07 19.83 1.16
N ALA A 14 9.02 19.81 1.96
CA ALA A 14 7.82 20.61 1.71
C ALA A 14 7.88 22.00 2.36
N GLY A 15 8.87 22.22 3.22
CA GLY A 15 8.97 23.48 3.94
C GLY A 15 7.87 23.65 4.98
N LEU A 16 7.43 22.55 5.59
CA LEU A 16 6.36 22.54 6.57
C LEU A 16 6.90 22.20 7.96
N SER A 17 6.13 22.54 8.98
CA SER A 17 6.42 22.08 10.34
C SER A 17 6.24 20.56 10.42
N LYS A 18 6.85 19.92 11.44
CA LYS A 18 6.63 18.50 11.68
C LYS A 18 5.16 18.18 11.93
N LYS A 19 4.48 19.05 12.67
CA LYS A 19 3.06 18.88 12.99
C LYS A 19 2.19 18.89 11.74
N ASP A 20 2.41 19.85 10.85
CA ASP A 20 1.67 19.93 9.59
C ASP A 20 2.01 18.77 8.66
N SER A 21 3.28 18.37 8.63
CA SER A 21 3.73 17.24 7.83
C SER A 21 3.12 15.92 8.33
N GLU A 22 3.01 15.76 9.64
CA GLU A 22 2.37 14.59 10.23
C GLU A 22 0.91 14.51 9.82
N LYS A 23 0.19 15.62 9.88
CA LYS A 23 -1.20 15.69 9.44
C LYS A 23 -1.33 15.36 7.96
N ALA A 24 -0.47 15.92 7.13
CA ALA A 24 -0.52 15.69 5.69
C ALA A 24 -0.21 14.24 5.33
N VAL A 25 0.81 13.65 5.93
CA VAL A 25 1.19 12.25 5.67
C VAL A 25 0.07 11.32 6.15
N ASN A 26 -0.44 11.54 7.36
CA ASN A 26 -1.52 10.71 7.88
C ASN A 26 -2.79 10.82 7.02
N ALA A 27 -3.14 12.03 6.59
CA ALA A 27 -4.30 12.24 5.73
C ALA A 27 -4.13 11.52 4.38
N ALA A 28 -2.93 11.56 3.81
CA ALA A 28 -2.65 10.87 2.56
C ALA A 28 -2.80 9.35 2.71
N LEU A 29 -2.23 8.78 3.76
CA LEU A 29 -2.31 7.35 4.01
C LEU A 29 -3.75 6.91 4.31
N ASP A 30 -4.48 7.69 5.10
CA ASP A 30 -5.88 7.40 5.42
C ASP A 30 -6.76 7.46 4.16
N THR A 31 -6.51 8.42 3.28
CA THR A 31 -7.24 8.55 2.02
C THR A 31 -6.99 7.35 1.11
N ILE A 32 -5.74 6.92 1.01
CA ILE A 32 -5.39 5.74 0.22
C ILE A 32 -6.10 4.51 0.79
N SER A 33 -6.05 4.33 2.11
CA SER A 33 -6.71 3.21 2.78
C SER A 33 -8.21 3.19 2.54
N ALA A 34 -8.86 4.35 2.69
CA ALA A 34 -10.31 4.48 2.51
C ALA A 34 -10.72 4.17 1.07
N THR A 35 -9.94 4.65 0.11
CA THR A 35 -10.20 4.42 -1.31
C THR A 35 -10.11 2.93 -1.64
N LEU A 36 -9.09 2.25 -1.12
CA LEU A 36 -8.90 0.82 -1.32
C LEU A 36 -10.00 0.00 -0.64
N GLN A 37 -10.46 0.43 0.54
CA GLN A 37 -11.59 -0.22 1.21
C GLN A 37 -12.86 -0.18 0.36
N GLY A 38 -13.04 0.89 -0.40
CA GLY A 38 -14.15 1.02 -1.33
C GLY A 38 -13.97 0.26 -2.65
N GLY A 39 -12.84 -0.41 -2.82
CA GLY A 39 -12.56 -1.20 -4.01
C GLY A 39 -12.00 -0.41 -5.19
N GLU A 40 -11.71 0.88 -5.00
CA GLU A 40 -11.11 1.71 -6.03
C GLU A 40 -9.60 1.70 -5.93
N LYS A 41 -8.94 1.78 -7.06
CA LYS A 41 -7.49 1.90 -7.07
C LYS A 41 -7.06 3.36 -6.93
N VAL A 42 -5.85 3.55 -6.42
CA VAL A 42 -5.23 4.86 -6.31
C VAL A 42 -4.05 4.91 -7.27
N GLN A 43 -4.17 5.69 -8.31
CA GLN A 43 -3.13 5.81 -9.33
C GLN A 43 -2.34 7.09 -9.12
N LEU A 44 -1.07 6.93 -8.80
CA LEU A 44 -0.14 8.05 -8.59
C LEU A 44 0.81 8.11 -9.78
N VAL A 45 0.52 9.02 -10.69
CA VAL A 45 1.31 9.18 -11.93
C VAL A 45 2.78 9.42 -11.60
N GLY A 46 3.66 8.63 -12.21
CA GLY A 46 5.09 8.73 -11.98
C GLY A 46 5.58 7.98 -10.74
N PHE A 47 4.70 7.40 -9.94
CA PHE A 47 5.07 6.67 -8.73
C PHE A 47 4.62 5.21 -8.78
N GLY A 48 3.33 4.98 -8.90
CA GLY A 48 2.78 3.63 -8.93
C GLY A 48 1.29 3.61 -8.72
N VAL A 49 0.76 2.41 -8.58
CA VAL A 49 -0.67 2.18 -8.41
C VAL A 49 -0.91 1.29 -7.21
N PHE A 50 -1.77 1.74 -6.31
CA PHE A 50 -2.31 0.90 -5.25
C PHE A 50 -3.63 0.33 -5.74
N ASP A 51 -3.80 -0.97 -5.68
CA ASP A 51 -5.07 -1.58 -6.05
C ASP A 51 -5.45 -2.69 -5.08
N VAL A 52 -6.61 -3.27 -5.30
CA VAL A 52 -7.12 -4.35 -4.47
C VAL A 52 -7.27 -5.58 -5.34
N LYS A 53 -6.64 -6.65 -4.93
CA LYS A 53 -6.78 -7.93 -5.60
C LYS A 53 -7.79 -8.76 -4.82
N GLU A 54 -8.80 -9.23 -5.52
CA GLU A 54 -9.77 -10.14 -4.93
C GLU A 54 -9.33 -11.57 -5.16
N ARG A 55 -9.33 -12.33 -4.09
CA ARG A 55 -9.07 -13.77 -4.14
C ARG A 55 -10.36 -14.48 -3.82
N GLY A 56 -10.84 -15.29 -4.76
CA GLY A 56 -12.05 -16.06 -4.54
C GLY A 56 -11.85 -17.18 -3.54
N VAL A 57 -12.95 -17.83 -3.19
CA VAL A 57 -12.91 -19.01 -2.33
C VAL A 57 -12.07 -20.08 -3.04
N ARG A 58 -11.22 -20.73 -2.30
CA ARG A 58 -10.38 -21.82 -2.82
C ARG A 58 -10.20 -22.91 -1.78
N MET A 59 -9.85 -24.08 -2.25
CA MET A 59 -9.59 -25.23 -1.37
C MET A 59 -8.10 -25.31 -1.06
N GLY A 60 -7.79 -25.46 0.21
CA GLY A 60 -6.43 -25.69 0.66
C GLY A 60 -6.38 -27.00 1.43
N ARG A 61 -5.20 -27.39 1.85
CA ARG A 61 -5.02 -28.61 2.62
C ARG A 61 -4.34 -28.29 3.95
N ASN A 62 -4.90 -28.78 5.04
CA ASN A 62 -4.31 -28.64 6.36
C ASN A 62 -3.06 -29.54 6.43
N PRO A 63 -1.86 -28.97 6.64
CA PRO A 63 -0.63 -29.75 6.64
C PRO A 63 -0.54 -30.77 7.79
N LYS A 64 -1.27 -30.55 8.89
CA LYS A 64 -1.26 -31.46 10.04
C LYS A 64 -2.20 -32.65 9.87
N THR A 65 -3.41 -32.39 9.37
CA THR A 65 -4.44 -33.43 9.25
C THR A 65 -4.59 -33.95 7.84
N LYS A 66 -4.04 -33.22 6.86
CA LYS A 66 -4.17 -33.49 5.43
C LYS A 66 -5.61 -33.40 4.92
N GLU A 67 -6.49 -32.81 5.70
CA GLU A 67 -7.86 -32.56 5.31
C GLU A 67 -7.96 -31.33 4.42
N GLU A 68 -8.89 -31.38 3.47
CA GLU A 68 -9.17 -30.20 2.67
C GLU A 68 -9.93 -29.17 3.49
N ILE A 69 -9.49 -27.92 3.41
CA ILE A 69 -10.15 -26.82 4.09
C ILE A 69 -10.54 -25.75 3.07
N GLU A 70 -11.66 -25.13 3.31
CA GLU A 70 -12.10 -24.01 2.48
C GLU A 70 -11.41 -22.75 2.94
N ILE A 71 -10.68 -22.10 2.02
CA ILE A 71 -10.05 -20.81 2.27
C ILE A 71 -11.03 -19.75 1.78
N PRO A 72 -11.57 -18.92 2.69
CA PRO A 72 -12.59 -17.95 2.30
C PRO A 72 -12.04 -16.89 1.34
N ALA A 73 -12.94 -16.31 0.58
CA ALA A 73 -12.61 -15.18 -0.29
C ALA A 73 -12.03 -14.03 0.54
N SER A 74 -11.04 -13.37 -0.01
CA SER A 74 -10.40 -12.24 0.67
C SER A 74 -10.04 -11.14 -0.33
N ARG A 75 -9.83 -9.95 0.21
CA ARG A 75 -9.38 -8.80 -0.57
C ARG A 75 -8.02 -8.38 -0.03
N VAL A 76 -7.06 -8.22 -0.91
CA VAL A 76 -5.69 -7.92 -0.53
C VAL A 76 -5.23 -6.64 -1.22
N PRO A 77 -4.79 -5.62 -0.47
CA PRO A 77 -4.21 -4.44 -1.09
C PRO A 77 -2.84 -4.79 -1.66
N GLN A 78 -2.51 -4.21 -2.80
CA GLN A 78 -1.20 -4.40 -3.41
C GLN A 78 -0.73 -3.12 -4.06
N PHE A 79 0.58 -2.98 -4.19
CA PHE A 79 1.21 -1.85 -4.83
C PHE A 79 2.01 -2.30 -6.03
N LYS A 80 1.78 -1.64 -7.17
CA LYS A 80 2.56 -1.88 -8.38
C LYS A 80 3.36 -0.63 -8.67
N ALA A 81 4.69 -0.75 -8.62
CA ALA A 81 5.57 0.38 -8.88
C ALA A 81 5.43 0.83 -10.33
N GLY A 82 5.41 2.14 -10.52
CA GLY A 82 5.43 2.71 -11.85
C GLY A 82 6.82 2.59 -12.48
N LYS A 83 6.89 2.82 -13.79
CA LYS A 83 8.14 2.71 -14.53
C LYS A 83 9.23 3.63 -13.97
N ALA A 84 8.88 4.88 -13.69
CA ALA A 84 9.83 5.85 -13.16
C ALA A 84 10.41 5.42 -11.81
N LEU A 85 9.56 4.88 -10.93
CA LEU A 85 10.00 4.40 -9.62
C LEU A 85 10.90 3.17 -9.76
N LYS A 86 10.53 2.24 -10.63
CA LYS A 86 11.34 1.04 -10.89
C LYS A 86 12.72 1.42 -11.40
N GLU A 87 12.80 2.34 -12.34
CA GLU A 87 14.05 2.81 -12.92
C GLU A 87 14.91 3.52 -11.87
N ALA A 88 14.29 4.34 -11.03
CA ALA A 88 14.99 5.06 -9.97
C ALA A 88 15.63 4.11 -8.95
N VAL A 89 14.93 3.04 -8.59
CA VAL A 89 15.43 2.05 -7.64
C VAL A 89 16.49 1.14 -8.26
N ASP A 90 16.32 0.77 -9.51
CA ASP A 90 17.27 -0.10 -10.24
C ASP A 90 18.57 0.62 -10.60
N LYS A 91 18.54 1.91 -10.64
CA LYS A 91 19.71 2.73 -10.97
C LYS A 91 20.73 2.72 -9.83
N LYS A 92 21.93 2.31 -10.11
CA LYS A 92 23.02 2.23 -9.13
C LYS A 92 23.89 3.48 -9.11
#